data_c45c8d7fc7d4ddf427399fd4168f125d
#
_entry.id   c45c8d7fc7d4ddf427399fd4168f125d
#
_cell.length_a   1.000
_cell.length_b   1.000
_cell.length_c   1.000
_cell.angle_alpha   90.00
_cell.angle_beta   90.00
_cell.angle_gamma   90.00
#
_symmetry.space_group_name_H-M   'P 1'
#
loop_
_entity.id
_entity.type
_entity.pdbx_description
1 polymer ?
#
loop_
_entity_poly.entity_id
_entity_poly.type
_entity_poly.pdbx_seq_one_letter_code
_entity_poly.pdbx_strand_id
1 'polypeptide(L)'
;RGDEVLTFVNRNLEPYRGYHVFMRALPDILAARPKAQVVIVGEDGVSYGKRPEAGGKWKDIFLNEVKDRLDLSRVHFTGRLPYDRLVDLMHVSRAHAYLTYPFVLSWSMVETLAAGTLVVGSNTAPVAEVIKDGVNGRLVDFFDIKGWSDTLTDALARPEAYVQMRQNARDMTRAKYDLRSVCLPQQIALLTRLERS
;
A
#
# COMPACT_ATOMS: atom_id res chain seq x y z
N ARG A 1 11.93 -11.78 9.86
CA ARG A 1 11.31 -10.43 9.80
C ARG A 1 11.58 -9.70 11.13
N GLY A 2 12.83 -9.26 11.35
CA GLY A 2 13.24 -8.56 12.58
C GLY A 2 13.02 -7.06 12.54
N ASP A 3 13.06 -6.46 11.35
CA ASP A 3 13.01 -5.02 11.18
C ASP A 3 11.59 -4.48 11.02
N GLU A 4 11.37 -3.26 11.48
CA GLU A 4 10.09 -2.56 11.39
C GLU A 4 10.01 -1.80 10.06
N VAL A 5 9.86 -2.53 8.95
CA VAL A 5 9.76 -1.94 7.62
C VAL A 5 8.31 -1.63 7.29
N LEU A 6 8.01 -0.34 7.09
CA LEU A 6 6.75 0.18 6.58
C LEU A 6 6.94 0.57 5.12
N THR A 7 6.06 0.11 4.25
CA THR A 7 6.12 0.44 2.82
C THR A 7 4.91 1.21 2.34
N PHE A 8 5.15 2.09 1.38
CA PHE A 8 4.15 2.79 0.58
C PHE A 8 4.59 2.72 -0.89
N VAL A 9 3.76 2.13 -1.75
CA VAL A 9 4.13 1.87 -3.15
C VAL A 9 3.08 2.42 -4.09
N ASN A 10 3.49 3.33 -4.97
CA ASN A 10 2.66 3.89 -6.02
C ASN A 10 3.47 4.12 -7.29
N ARG A 11 2.78 4.32 -8.40
CA ARG A 11 3.44 4.72 -9.65
C ARG A 11 4.02 6.13 -9.55
N ASN A 12 3.21 7.06 -9.05
CA ASN A 12 3.60 8.43 -8.77
C ASN A 12 3.11 8.86 -7.38
N LEU A 13 3.89 9.72 -6.73
CA LEU A 13 3.60 10.23 -5.39
C LEU A 13 2.64 11.42 -5.46
N GLU A 14 1.35 11.13 -5.60
CA GLU A 14 0.29 12.10 -5.84
C GLU A 14 -0.91 11.95 -4.89
N PRO A 15 -1.77 12.96 -4.72
CA PRO A 15 -2.93 12.93 -3.82
C PRO A 15 -3.93 11.80 -4.10
N TYR A 16 -4.16 11.45 -5.37
CA TYR A 16 -5.10 10.38 -5.76
C TYR A 16 -4.80 9.04 -5.12
N ARG A 17 -3.52 8.78 -4.85
CA ARG A 17 -3.02 7.57 -4.19
C ARG A 17 -2.67 7.81 -2.73
N GLY A 18 -3.20 8.88 -2.12
CA GLY A 18 -3.11 9.13 -0.69
C GLY A 18 -1.73 9.52 -0.17
N TYR A 19 -0.79 9.90 -1.03
CA TYR A 19 0.55 10.26 -0.60
C TYR A 19 0.54 11.37 0.47
N HIS A 20 -0.32 12.38 0.32
CA HIS A 20 -0.48 13.47 1.28
C HIS A 20 -0.96 13.01 2.66
N VAL A 21 -1.88 12.04 2.71
CA VAL A 21 -2.39 11.48 3.97
C VAL A 21 -1.30 10.65 4.63
N PHE A 22 -0.63 9.79 3.85
CA PHE A 22 0.47 8.97 4.35
C PHE A 22 1.59 9.82 4.94
N MET A 23 2.03 10.86 4.23
CA MET A 23 3.08 11.77 4.71
C MET A 23 2.69 12.47 6.01
N ARG A 24 1.43 12.90 6.16
CA ARG A 24 0.93 13.54 7.38
C ARG A 24 0.83 12.61 8.58
N ALA A 25 0.65 11.30 8.34
CA ALA A 25 0.64 10.27 9.37
C ALA A 25 2.05 9.87 9.85
N LEU A 26 3.08 10.02 9.00
CA LEU A 26 4.44 9.55 9.30
C LEU A 26 5.08 10.12 10.56
N PRO A 27 4.96 11.42 10.91
CA PRO A 27 5.58 11.95 12.11
C PRO A 27 5.20 11.19 13.38
N ASP A 28 3.90 10.91 13.55
CA ASP A 28 3.39 10.20 14.72
C ASP A 28 3.84 8.73 14.73
N ILE A 29 3.85 8.09 13.57
CA ILE A 29 4.34 6.70 13.42
C ILE A 29 5.83 6.61 13.82
N LEU A 30 6.68 7.49 13.28
CA LEU A 30 8.11 7.46 13.52
C LEU A 30 8.47 7.89 14.94
N ALA A 31 7.67 8.76 15.57
CA ALA A 31 7.81 9.10 16.99
C ALA A 31 7.47 7.89 17.88
N ALA A 32 6.37 7.20 17.59
CA ALA A 32 5.94 6.01 18.34
C ALA A 32 6.83 4.78 18.09
N ARG A 33 7.50 4.69 16.93
CA ARG A 33 8.33 3.55 16.50
C ARG A 33 9.74 4.00 16.12
N PRO A 34 10.65 4.22 17.09
CA PRO A 34 12.01 4.76 16.82
C PRO A 34 12.88 3.86 15.92
N LYS A 35 12.56 2.57 15.82
CA LYS A 35 13.29 1.60 14.97
C LYS A 35 12.68 1.42 13.58
N ALA A 36 11.53 2.02 13.33
CA ALA A 36 10.85 1.86 12.03
C ALA A 36 11.64 2.50 10.90
N GLN A 37 11.70 1.78 9.77
CA GLN A 37 12.23 2.25 8.50
C GLN A 37 11.08 2.34 7.51
N VAL A 38 10.97 3.45 6.81
CA VAL A 38 9.90 3.71 5.86
C VAL A 38 10.47 3.72 4.45
N VAL A 39 9.94 2.88 3.57
CA VAL A 39 10.34 2.82 2.17
C VAL A 39 9.19 3.28 1.29
N ILE A 40 9.40 4.38 0.58
CA ILE A 40 8.44 5.01 -0.31
C ILE A 40 8.90 4.79 -1.75
N VAL A 41 8.11 3.99 -2.48
CA VAL A 41 8.35 3.67 -3.89
C VAL A 41 7.39 4.47 -4.75
N GLY A 42 7.91 5.20 -5.73
CA GLY A 42 7.12 5.98 -6.68
C GLY A 42 7.92 7.10 -7.31
N GLU A 43 7.50 7.49 -8.49
CA GLU A 43 8.09 8.60 -9.23
C GLU A 43 7.46 9.94 -8.85
N ASP A 44 8.06 11.03 -9.28
CA ASP A 44 7.65 12.40 -8.95
C ASP A 44 6.63 12.97 -9.94
N GLY A 45 6.12 12.16 -10.86
CA GLY A 45 5.15 12.55 -11.88
C GLY A 45 3.72 12.59 -11.36
N VAL A 46 2.78 12.61 -12.31
CA VAL A 46 1.34 12.52 -12.07
C VAL A 46 0.76 11.47 -13.00
N SER A 47 -0.06 10.57 -12.48
CA SER A 47 -0.73 9.53 -13.27
C SER A 47 -2.21 9.83 -13.51
N TYR A 48 -2.91 10.25 -12.47
CA TYR A 48 -4.37 10.34 -12.46
C TYR A 48 -4.89 11.72 -12.05
N GLY A 49 -4.15 12.44 -11.23
CA GLY A 49 -4.50 13.77 -10.77
C GLY A 49 -3.98 14.88 -11.69
N LYS A 50 -4.08 16.11 -11.20
CA LYS A 50 -3.47 17.29 -11.83
C LYS A 50 -2.12 17.59 -11.18
N ARG A 51 -1.24 18.23 -11.92
CA ARG A 51 -0.02 18.82 -11.35
C ARG A 51 -0.38 19.91 -10.34
N PRO A 52 0.50 20.22 -9.38
CA PRO A 52 0.28 21.35 -8.49
C PRO A 52 0.12 22.65 -9.29
N GLU A 53 -0.90 23.45 -8.97
CA GLU A 53 -1.18 24.72 -9.67
C GLU A 53 -0.05 25.73 -9.49
N ALA A 54 0.60 25.74 -8.33
CA ALA A 54 1.76 26.58 -8.04
C ALA A 54 3.07 26.05 -8.66
N GLY A 55 3.02 24.98 -9.46
CA GLY A 55 4.18 24.28 -9.98
C GLY A 55 4.85 23.35 -8.97
N GLY A 56 6.00 22.77 -9.35
CA GLY A 56 6.71 21.83 -8.51
C GLY A 56 6.16 20.40 -8.55
N LYS A 57 6.43 19.63 -7.51
CA LYS A 57 6.09 18.21 -7.40
C LYS A 57 5.28 17.95 -6.13
N TRP A 58 4.25 17.12 -6.21
CA TRP A 58 3.46 16.71 -5.05
C TRP A 58 4.32 16.09 -3.94
N LYS A 59 5.34 15.32 -4.33
CA LYS A 59 6.32 14.74 -3.39
C LYS A 59 6.92 15.82 -2.49
N ASP A 60 7.45 16.88 -3.08
CA ASP A 60 8.18 17.92 -2.35
C ASP A 60 7.23 18.76 -1.49
N ILE A 61 6.03 19.05 -2.01
CA ILE A 61 5.01 19.81 -1.27
C ILE A 61 4.68 19.10 0.04
N PHE A 62 4.28 17.82 -0.02
CA PHE A 62 3.86 17.10 1.18
C PHE A 62 5.03 16.67 2.08
N LEU A 63 6.22 16.47 1.53
CA LEU A 63 7.42 16.29 2.34
C LEU A 63 7.74 17.57 3.12
N ASN A 64 7.68 18.74 2.49
CA ASN A 64 7.95 20.02 3.13
C ASN A 64 6.93 20.36 4.24
N GLU A 65 5.68 19.88 4.16
CA GLU A 65 4.70 20.05 5.25
C GLU A 65 5.14 19.37 6.56
N VAL A 66 5.92 18.31 6.49
CA VAL A 66 6.19 17.43 7.63
C VAL A 66 7.67 17.24 7.97
N LYS A 67 8.60 17.67 7.10
CA LYS A 67 10.05 17.39 7.21
C LYS A 67 10.66 17.77 8.56
N ASP A 68 10.20 18.87 9.16
CA ASP A 68 10.75 19.36 10.44
C ASP A 68 10.31 18.50 11.64
N ARG A 69 9.36 17.58 11.41
CA ARG A 69 8.86 16.61 12.39
C ARG A 69 9.30 15.17 12.07
N LEU A 70 10.10 14.97 11.00
CA LEU A 70 10.54 13.66 10.54
C LEU A 70 12.04 13.47 10.74
N ASP A 71 12.42 12.30 11.21
CA ASP A 71 13.78 11.81 11.06
C ASP A 71 13.95 11.25 9.63
N LEU A 72 14.46 12.09 8.74
CA LEU A 72 14.62 11.74 7.32
C LEU A 72 15.64 10.63 7.07
N SER A 73 16.52 10.32 8.03
CA SER A 73 17.45 9.19 7.93
C SER A 73 16.73 7.84 7.89
N ARG A 74 15.46 7.82 8.32
CA ARG A 74 14.59 6.63 8.36
C ARG A 74 13.51 6.61 7.27
N VAL A 75 13.50 7.59 6.35
CA VAL A 75 12.53 7.69 5.26
C VAL A 75 13.26 7.61 3.92
N HIS A 76 13.06 6.50 3.22
CA HIS A 76 13.81 6.16 2.01
C HIS A 76 12.92 6.29 0.77
N PHE A 77 13.20 7.29 -0.06
CA PHE A 77 12.57 7.47 -1.37
C PHE A 77 13.39 6.74 -2.43
N THR A 78 12.85 5.69 -3.01
CA THR A 78 13.59 4.84 -3.96
C THR A 78 13.37 5.22 -5.42
N GLY A 79 12.36 6.07 -5.70
CA GLY A 79 11.88 6.19 -7.07
C GLY A 79 11.22 4.89 -7.53
N ARG A 80 11.33 4.55 -8.81
CA ARG A 80 10.83 3.30 -9.36
C ARG A 80 11.81 2.16 -9.06
N LEU A 81 11.29 1.03 -8.60
CA LEU A 81 12.08 -0.18 -8.41
C LEU A 81 11.87 -1.17 -9.58
N PRO A 82 12.89 -1.96 -9.96
CA PRO A 82 12.72 -3.18 -10.73
C PRO A 82 11.74 -4.13 -10.03
N TYR A 83 11.01 -4.95 -10.81
CA TYR A 83 9.94 -5.77 -10.27
C TYR A 83 10.41 -6.80 -9.23
N ASP A 84 11.55 -7.45 -9.46
CA ASP A 84 12.17 -8.37 -8.52
C ASP A 84 12.46 -7.70 -7.16
N ARG A 85 13.01 -6.48 -7.18
CA ARG A 85 13.28 -5.70 -5.98
C ARG A 85 12.02 -5.23 -5.27
N LEU A 86 10.96 -4.94 -6.04
CA LEU A 86 9.66 -4.62 -5.46
C LEU A 86 9.06 -5.82 -4.71
N VAL A 87 9.16 -7.02 -5.29
CA VAL A 87 8.71 -8.26 -4.66
C VAL A 87 9.52 -8.55 -3.39
N ASP A 88 10.85 -8.40 -3.44
CA ASP A 88 11.73 -8.54 -2.27
C ASP A 88 11.31 -7.57 -1.15
N LEU A 89 11.05 -6.31 -1.51
CA LEU A 89 10.60 -5.29 -0.56
C LEU A 89 9.26 -5.67 0.09
N MET A 90 8.29 -6.17 -0.69
CA MET A 90 7.03 -6.65 -0.15
C MET A 90 7.23 -7.79 0.88
N HIS A 91 8.14 -8.72 0.60
CA HIS A 91 8.43 -9.82 1.52
C HIS A 91 9.09 -9.39 2.83
N VAL A 92 9.93 -8.36 2.82
CA VAL A 92 10.58 -7.86 4.05
C VAL A 92 9.70 -6.87 4.81
N SER A 93 8.68 -6.31 4.18
CA SER A 93 7.76 -5.35 4.80
C SER A 93 6.97 -5.99 5.93
N ARG A 94 6.89 -5.29 7.07
CA ARG A 94 6.04 -5.66 8.20
C ARG A 94 4.60 -5.22 7.98
N ALA A 95 4.42 -4.01 7.43
CA ALA A 95 3.15 -3.45 7.03
C ALA A 95 3.28 -2.65 5.72
N HIS A 96 2.21 -2.63 4.94
CA HIS A 96 2.10 -1.86 3.72
C HIS A 96 0.89 -0.93 3.80
N ALA A 97 1.12 0.37 3.65
CA ALA A 97 0.06 1.36 3.56
C ALA A 97 -0.42 1.49 2.11
N TYR A 98 -1.69 1.20 1.87
CA TYR A 98 -2.31 1.27 0.56
C TYR A 98 -3.48 2.26 0.56
N LEU A 99 -3.28 3.42 -0.02
CA LEU A 99 -4.30 4.44 -0.13
C LEU A 99 -4.70 4.66 -1.59
N THR A 100 -5.99 4.75 -1.83
CA THR A 100 -6.55 5.19 -3.11
C THR A 100 -7.92 5.84 -2.91
N TYR A 101 -8.23 6.86 -3.70
CA TYR A 101 -9.62 7.26 -3.91
C TYR A 101 -10.43 6.11 -4.51
N PRO A 102 -11.77 6.17 -4.53
CA PRO A 102 -12.62 5.21 -5.27
C PRO A 102 -12.24 5.19 -6.76
N PHE A 103 -11.28 4.35 -7.09
CA PHE A 103 -10.65 4.24 -8.40
C PHE A 103 -10.08 2.82 -8.59
N VAL A 104 -9.54 2.53 -9.76
CA VAL A 104 -8.94 1.23 -10.09
C VAL A 104 -7.85 0.85 -9.08
N LEU A 105 -7.94 -0.39 -8.58
CA LEU A 105 -6.93 -0.96 -7.70
C LEU A 105 -5.58 -1.06 -8.38
N SER A 106 -4.52 -0.87 -7.61
CA SER A 106 -3.17 -1.10 -8.06
C SER A 106 -2.78 -2.57 -7.88
N TRP A 107 -1.98 -3.09 -8.80
CA TRP A 107 -1.37 -4.42 -8.68
C TRP A 107 -0.60 -4.58 -7.36
N SER A 108 0.07 -3.51 -6.89
CA SER A 108 0.85 -3.54 -5.64
C SER A 108 0.06 -4.02 -4.43
N MET A 109 -1.25 -3.72 -4.36
CA MET A 109 -2.08 -4.21 -3.25
C MET A 109 -2.23 -5.73 -3.29
N VAL A 110 -2.62 -6.28 -4.44
CA VAL A 110 -2.85 -7.73 -4.60
C VAL A 110 -1.54 -8.50 -4.44
N GLU A 111 -0.45 -7.98 -5.00
CA GLU A 111 0.89 -8.57 -4.89
C GLU A 111 1.38 -8.55 -3.44
N THR A 112 1.13 -7.46 -2.69
CA THR A 112 1.50 -7.37 -1.28
C THR A 112 0.69 -8.35 -0.41
N LEU A 113 -0.62 -8.51 -0.67
CA LEU A 113 -1.44 -9.52 -0.03
C LEU A 113 -0.93 -10.95 -0.34
N ALA A 114 -0.55 -11.20 -1.60
CA ALA A 114 0.02 -12.48 -2.04
C ALA A 114 1.38 -12.78 -1.37
N ALA A 115 2.21 -11.76 -1.15
CA ALA A 115 3.47 -11.87 -0.41
C ALA A 115 3.25 -12.18 1.09
N GLY A 116 2.01 -12.08 1.59
CA GLY A 116 1.68 -12.29 3.00
C GLY A 116 2.18 -11.16 3.90
N THR A 117 2.26 -9.95 3.38
CA THR A 117 2.49 -8.73 4.16
C THR A 117 1.15 -8.15 4.61
N LEU A 118 1.11 -7.59 5.82
CA LEU A 118 -0.10 -6.93 6.28
C LEU A 118 -0.36 -5.68 5.44
N VAL A 119 -1.52 -5.63 4.79
CA VAL A 119 -2.00 -4.42 4.11
C VAL A 119 -2.96 -3.67 5.02
N VAL A 120 -2.65 -2.39 5.24
CA VAL A 120 -3.58 -1.41 5.78
C VAL A 120 -4.07 -0.58 4.60
N GLY A 121 -5.33 -0.74 4.23
CA GLY A 121 -5.94 -0.13 3.05
C GLY A 121 -6.89 1.01 3.39
N SER A 122 -7.08 1.96 2.47
CA SER A 122 -8.14 2.95 2.60
C SER A 122 -9.52 2.29 2.51
N ASN A 123 -10.44 2.65 3.42
CA ASN A 123 -11.81 2.17 3.40
C ASN A 123 -12.61 2.84 2.27
N THR A 124 -12.27 2.49 1.04
CA THR A 124 -12.95 2.92 -0.18
C THR A 124 -13.56 1.70 -0.86
N ALA A 125 -14.66 1.88 -1.60
CA ALA A 125 -15.42 0.78 -2.17
C ALA A 125 -14.55 -0.27 -2.90
N PRO A 126 -13.65 0.08 -3.84
CA PRO A 126 -12.85 -0.93 -4.54
C PRO A 126 -11.87 -1.67 -3.62
N VAL A 127 -11.34 -1.03 -2.57
CA VAL A 127 -10.45 -1.69 -1.61
C VAL A 127 -11.24 -2.64 -0.71
N ALA A 128 -12.44 -2.24 -0.28
CA ALA A 128 -13.33 -3.05 0.56
C ALA A 128 -13.92 -4.28 -0.17
N GLU A 129 -13.88 -4.32 -1.50
CA GLU A 129 -14.20 -5.55 -2.27
C GLU A 129 -13.17 -6.66 -2.02
N VAL A 130 -11.92 -6.30 -1.83
CA VAL A 130 -10.80 -7.24 -1.67
C VAL A 130 -10.43 -7.44 -0.21
N ILE A 131 -10.31 -6.34 0.55
CA ILE A 131 -9.94 -6.38 1.97
C ILE A 131 -11.20 -6.38 2.83
N LYS A 132 -11.30 -7.39 3.69
CA LYS A 132 -12.29 -7.44 4.77
C LYS A 132 -11.58 -7.08 6.07
N ASP A 133 -11.97 -5.95 6.68
CA ASP A 133 -11.31 -5.45 7.89
C ASP A 133 -11.27 -6.49 9.00
N GLY A 134 -10.12 -6.63 9.63
CA GLY A 134 -9.89 -7.62 10.69
C GLY A 134 -9.73 -9.07 10.22
N VAL A 135 -9.98 -9.38 8.93
CA VAL A 135 -9.94 -10.76 8.40
C VAL A 135 -8.70 -11.00 7.55
N ASN A 136 -8.47 -10.20 6.51
CA ASN A 136 -7.34 -10.36 5.58
C ASN A 136 -6.56 -9.06 5.34
N GLY A 137 -6.81 -8.03 6.15
CA GLY A 137 -6.16 -6.73 6.15
C GLY A 137 -6.87 -5.80 7.11
N ARG A 138 -6.41 -4.55 7.17
CA ARG A 138 -7.06 -3.50 7.95
C ARG A 138 -7.56 -2.41 7.01
N LEU A 139 -8.69 -1.80 7.37
CA LEU A 139 -9.26 -0.68 6.64
C LEU A 139 -9.32 0.56 7.54
N VAL A 140 -8.90 1.70 6.98
CA VAL A 140 -8.93 3.01 7.65
C VAL A 140 -9.59 4.01 6.72
N ASP A 141 -10.39 4.94 7.24
CA ASP A 141 -10.94 6.02 6.42
C ASP A 141 -9.82 6.76 5.70
N PHE A 142 -10.06 7.13 4.43
CA PHE A 142 -9.01 7.70 3.59
C PHE A 142 -8.38 8.96 4.20
N PHE A 143 -9.19 9.80 4.86
CA PHE A 143 -8.74 11.09 5.42
C PHE A 143 -8.45 11.05 6.93
N ASP A 144 -8.64 9.93 7.59
CA ASP A 144 -8.37 9.78 9.03
C ASP A 144 -6.86 9.60 9.30
N ILE A 145 -6.12 10.71 9.28
CA ILE A 145 -4.66 10.73 9.52
C ILE A 145 -4.30 10.04 10.84
N LYS A 146 -5.10 10.29 11.89
CA LYS A 146 -4.86 9.66 13.20
C LYS A 146 -5.10 8.16 13.16
N GLY A 147 -6.17 7.71 12.53
CA GLY A 147 -6.46 6.28 12.34
C GLY A 147 -5.35 5.58 11.56
N TRP A 148 -4.77 6.24 10.54
CA TRP A 148 -3.59 5.74 9.82
C TRP A 148 -2.39 5.60 10.74
N SER A 149 -2.07 6.64 11.52
CA SER A 149 -0.95 6.61 12.47
C SER A 149 -1.10 5.50 13.49
N ASP A 150 -2.28 5.40 14.12
CA ASP A 150 -2.56 4.41 15.17
C ASP A 150 -2.49 2.98 14.60
N THR A 151 -3.15 2.73 13.46
CA THR A 151 -3.20 1.38 12.85
C THR A 151 -1.84 0.92 12.36
N LEU A 152 -1.07 1.78 11.70
CA LEU A 152 0.27 1.43 11.22
C LEU A 152 1.27 1.28 12.37
N THR A 153 1.17 2.10 13.41
CA THR A 153 1.97 1.97 14.64
C THR A 153 1.72 0.62 15.30
N ASP A 154 0.45 0.23 15.45
CA ASP A 154 0.06 -1.06 16.01
C ASP A 154 0.56 -2.24 15.16
N ALA A 155 0.41 -2.14 13.84
CA ALA A 155 0.90 -3.15 12.90
C ALA A 155 2.41 -3.38 12.99
N LEU A 156 3.17 -2.31 13.21
CA LEU A 156 4.63 -2.38 13.41
C LEU A 156 4.98 -2.92 14.80
N ALA A 157 4.20 -2.56 15.81
CA ALA A 157 4.47 -2.94 17.20
C ALA A 157 4.18 -4.41 17.49
N ARG A 158 3.08 -4.95 16.94
CA ARG A 158 2.53 -6.26 17.30
C ARG A 158 2.35 -7.17 16.07
N PRO A 159 3.41 -7.47 15.29
CA PRO A 159 3.30 -8.25 14.05
C PRO A 159 2.71 -9.66 14.28
N GLU A 160 2.85 -10.22 15.48
CA GLU A 160 2.29 -11.50 15.89
C GLU A 160 0.76 -11.48 15.94
N ALA A 161 0.14 -10.36 16.28
CA ALA A 161 -1.32 -10.21 16.29
C ALA A 161 -1.94 -10.31 14.89
N TYR A 162 -1.14 -10.14 13.85
CA TYR A 162 -1.58 -10.11 12.46
C TYR A 162 -1.19 -11.36 11.65
N VAL A 163 -0.64 -12.39 12.29
CA VAL A 163 -0.19 -13.61 11.59
C VAL A 163 -1.32 -14.27 10.82
N GLN A 164 -2.47 -14.50 11.50
CA GLN A 164 -3.62 -15.14 10.86
C GLN A 164 -4.20 -14.27 9.73
N MET A 165 -4.27 -12.97 9.93
CA MET A 165 -4.78 -12.02 8.92
C MET A 165 -3.91 -12.05 7.65
N ARG A 166 -2.59 -12.08 7.79
CA ARG A 166 -1.64 -12.21 6.68
C ARG A 166 -1.79 -13.55 5.95
N GLN A 167 -2.02 -14.63 6.69
CA GLN A 167 -2.27 -15.94 6.10
C GLN A 167 -3.59 -15.93 5.31
N ASN A 168 -4.67 -15.42 5.90
CA ASN A 168 -5.96 -15.28 5.23
C ASN A 168 -5.86 -14.44 3.94
N ALA A 169 -5.06 -13.35 3.96
CA ALA A 169 -4.81 -12.52 2.78
C ALA A 169 -4.16 -13.32 1.66
N ARG A 170 -3.13 -14.08 1.99
CA ARG A 170 -2.39 -14.92 1.05
C ARG A 170 -3.27 -16.02 0.44
N ASP A 171 -4.04 -16.70 1.28
CA ASP A 171 -4.94 -17.78 0.85
C ASP A 171 -6.06 -17.24 -0.05
N MET A 172 -6.67 -16.11 0.33
CA MET A 172 -7.68 -15.42 -0.48
C MET A 172 -7.11 -15.00 -1.84
N THR A 173 -5.92 -14.42 -1.85
CA THR A 173 -5.29 -13.96 -3.10
C THR A 173 -5.01 -15.13 -4.03
N ARG A 174 -4.48 -16.23 -3.50
CA ARG A 174 -4.26 -17.45 -4.28
C ARG A 174 -5.56 -18.04 -4.82
N ALA A 175 -6.61 -18.08 -4.01
CA ALA A 175 -7.89 -18.67 -4.40
C ALA A 175 -8.64 -17.84 -5.46
N LYS A 176 -8.44 -16.50 -5.50
CA LYS A 176 -9.20 -15.61 -6.37
C LYS A 176 -8.42 -15.04 -7.55
N TYR A 177 -7.10 -14.86 -7.39
CA TYR A 177 -6.29 -14.08 -8.34
C TYR A 177 -5.08 -14.84 -8.89
N ASP A 178 -4.92 -16.15 -8.58
CA ASP A 178 -3.86 -16.93 -9.20
C ASP A 178 -4.03 -16.97 -10.72
N LEU A 179 -3.01 -16.49 -11.43
CA LEU A 179 -3.07 -16.33 -12.87
C LEU A 179 -3.33 -17.65 -13.59
N ARG A 180 -2.62 -18.71 -13.19
CA ARG A 180 -2.62 -19.98 -13.93
C ARG A 180 -3.84 -20.83 -13.63
N SER A 181 -4.23 -20.90 -12.36
CA SER A 181 -5.31 -21.80 -11.92
C SER A 181 -6.70 -21.15 -11.88
N VAL A 182 -6.77 -19.80 -11.87
CA VAL A 182 -8.04 -19.07 -11.74
C VAL A 182 -8.26 -18.10 -12.90
N CYS A 183 -7.43 -17.06 -13.03
CA CYS A 183 -7.73 -15.96 -13.94
C CYS A 183 -7.65 -16.38 -15.42
N LEU A 184 -6.59 -17.08 -15.82
CA LEU A 184 -6.40 -17.48 -17.21
C LEU A 184 -7.49 -18.47 -17.70
N PRO A 185 -7.87 -19.53 -16.95
CA PRO A 185 -8.99 -20.40 -17.33
C PRO A 185 -10.31 -19.65 -17.50
N GLN A 186 -10.62 -18.68 -16.62
CA GLN A 186 -11.82 -17.87 -16.71
C GLN A 186 -11.83 -16.97 -17.95
N GLN A 187 -10.70 -16.35 -18.27
CA GLN A 187 -10.53 -15.52 -19.46
C GLN A 187 -10.70 -16.34 -20.74
N ILE A 188 -10.06 -17.51 -20.81
CA ILE A 188 -10.19 -18.43 -21.96
C ILE A 188 -11.65 -18.87 -22.12
N ALA A 189 -12.32 -19.25 -21.03
CA ALA A 189 -13.72 -19.68 -21.08
C ALA A 189 -14.65 -18.55 -21.58
N LEU A 190 -14.38 -17.30 -21.21
CA LEU A 190 -15.12 -16.13 -21.69
C LEU A 190 -14.95 -15.95 -23.20
N LEU A 191 -13.72 -15.99 -23.71
CA LEU A 191 -13.41 -15.84 -25.13
C LEU A 191 -14.07 -16.97 -25.95
N THR A 192 -13.94 -18.23 -25.51
CA THR A 192 -14.56 -19.38 -26.20
C THR A 192 -16.11 -19.28 -26.26
N ARG A 193 -16.73 -18.67 -25.25
CA ARG A 193 -18.16 -18.41 -25.25
C ARG A 193 -18.57 -17.38 -26.29
N LEU A 194 -17.78 -16.31 -26.43
CA LEU A 194 -18.04 -15.24 -27.40
C LEU A 194 -17.84 -15.70 -28.85
N GLU A 195 -16.91 -16.63 -29.10
CA GLU A 195 -16.73 -17.22 -30.45
C GLU A 195 -17.88 -18.12 -30.92
N ARG A 196 -18.70 -18.60 -29.98
CA ARG A 196 -19.85 -19.48 -30.27
C ARG A 196 -21.18 -18.74 -30.36
N SER A 197 -21.21 -17.44 -30.07
CA SER A 197 -22.40 -16.59 -30.15
C SER A 197 -22.41 -15.76 -31.43
#